data_2df963e251fae24338e96c9afff53d48
#
_entry.id   2df963e251fae24338e96c9afff53d48
#
_cell.length_a   1.000
_cell.length_b   1.000
_cell.length_c   1.000
_cell.angle_alpha   90.00
_cell.angle_beta   90.00
_cell.angle_gamma   90.00
#
_symmetry.space_group_name_H-M   'P 1'
#
loop_
_entity.id
_entity.type
_entity.pdbx_description
1 polymer ?
#
loop_
_entity_poly.entity_id
_entity_poly.type
_entity_poly.pdbx_seq_one_letter_code
_entity_poly.pdbx_strand_id
1 'polypeptide(L)'
;MAPDLNSLPRSEAPSSAFNPEQKPNILYIMADQLAAPQLKMYNPDSQIKTPNLDRLAASSVQFDSAYCPSPLCAPSRMSMISGLLPMKIGSYDNASQINSEVPTYAHYLRSKGYHTALAGKMHFVGDQLHGYEQRLTTDIYPGDFGWVVNWDEPDTRLEWYHNASSILQAGVCGRSNQLDYDEEVMYRSTQYLWDHVREGPDKRPFALTVSLTHPHDPYTITKKYWNLYEDVDIELPKVRIAKEKQDSHSKRLLKVCDLWDLDITDEQIKKAKRAYYGSVSYVDDCIGKLLETLEDAGLMDNTIVIFSGDHGDMLGERGLWYKMSYFESSVRVPMLVHYPKWFAPRRVKQNVSTLDLLPTICDLIGTKPAPFLPMDGVSMMPHLLGREGGDTVFAEYTGEGTVRPMMMIRRGAWKYITCPADEPQLFNLDKDPLELDNLARVAKVEPQTEYEREAKAAFEGFEAEAKAKWDFDAITEKVLQSQRSRRLVWDALSKGTFTSWDHNPEDDGRLKYIRSNIPLDDLERRARYPFVDSQGYEISKTVNTTRG
;
A
#
# COMPACT_ATOMS: atom_id res chain seq x y z
N MET A 1 20.82 26.99 -0.11
CA MET A 1 20.74 26.91 -1.57
C MET A 1 20.17 25.54 -1.87
N ALA A 2 18.94 25.46 -2.38
CA ALA A 2 18.36 24.20 -2.82
C ALA A 2 19.19 23.68 -4.01
N PRO A 3 19.47 22.36 -4.11
CA PRO A 3 20.14 21.82 -5.27
C PRO A 3 19.23 21.99 -6.49
N ASP A 4 19.80 22.48 -7.57
CA ASP A 4 19.14 22.65 -8.84
C ASP A 4 18.72 21.27 -9.38
N LEU A 5 17.43 21.01 -9.38
CA LEU A 5 16.84 19.76 -9.90
C LEU A 5 17.10 19.52 -11.40
N ASN A 6 17.63 20.49 -12.11
CA ASN A 6 18.06 20.36 -13.50
C ASN A 6 19.50 19.84 -13.66
N SER A 7 20.23 19.62 -12.56
CA SER A 7 21.60 19.11 -12.57
C SER A 7 21.70 17.61 -12.24
N LEU A 8 20.58 16.88 -12.24
CA LEU A 8 20.62 15.42 -12.13
C LEU A 8 21.39 14.83 -13.32
N PRO A 9 22.29 13.86 -13.08
CA PRO A 9 23.04 13.24 -14.17
C PRO A 9 22.06 12.68 -15.22
N ARG A 10 22.37 12.90 -16.49
CA ARG A 10 21.59 12.34 -17.61
C ARG A 10 21.43 10.85 -17.36
N SER A 11 20.18 10.35 -17.47
CA SER A 11 19.82 8.95 -17.26
C SER A 11 20.87 8.05 -17.94
N GLU A 12 21.67 7.34 -17.14
CA GLU A 12 22.50 6.28 -17.69
C GLU A 12 21.57 5.24 -18.33
N ALA A 13 21.90 4.81 -19.53
CA ALA A 13 21.14 3.76 -20.20
C ALA A 13 21.18 2.48 -19.32
N PRO A 14 20.12 1.63 -19.34
CA PRO A 14 20.16 0.36 -18.62
C PRO A 14 21.43 -0.42 -18.93
N SER A 15 22.08 -0.98 -17.92
CA SER A 15 23.35 -1.71 -18.09
C SER A 15 23.17 -3.05 -18.82
N SER A 16 21.93 -3.56 -18.91
CA SER A 16 21.60 -4.77 -19.68
C SER A 16 20.18 -4.70 -20.25
N ALA A 17 19.93 -5.47 -21.30
CA ALA A 17 18.57 -5.66 -21.80
C ALA A 17 17.73 -6.44 -20.80
N PHE A 18 16.42 -6.15 -20.75
CA PHE A 18 15.45 -6.91 -19.97
C PHE A 18 15.49 -8.40 -20.35
N ASN A 19 15.71 -9.27 -19.36
CA ASN A 19 15.73 -10.72 -19.54
C ASN A 19 15.14 -11.43 -18.30
N PRO A 20 13.88 -11.91 -18.35
CA PRO A 20 13.21 -12.54 -17.22
C PRO A 20 13.83 -13.87 -16.76
N GLU A 21 14.63 -14.52 -17.61
CA GLU A 21 15.33 -15.76 -17.23
C GLU A 21 16.47 -15.55 -16.22
N GLN A 22 16.91 -14.29 -16.02
CA GLN A 22 17.89 -13.96 -14.97
C GLN A 22 17.34 -14.12 -13.56
N LYS A 23 16.02 -14.09 -13.38
CA LYS A 23 15.31 -14.27 -12.11
C LYS A 23 15.92 -13.49 -10.95
N PRO A 24 16.02 -12.15 -11.03
CA PRO A 24 16.50 -11.35 -9.89
C PRO A 24 15.60 -11.55 -8.67
N ASN A 25 16.13 -11.35 -7.48
CA ASN A 25 15.33 -11.30 -6.28
C ASN A 25 14.31 -10.15 -6.36
N ILE A 26 13.26 -10.21 -5.57
CA ILE A 26 12.26 -9.14 -5.46
C ILE A 26 12.11 -8.76 -3.99
N LEU A 27 12.32 -7.48 -3.67
CA LEU A 27 11.97 -6.87 -2.40
C LEU A 27 10.81 -5.89 -2.65
N TYR A 28 9.63 -6.23 -2.16
CA TYR A 28 8.48 -5.32 -2.18
C TYR A 28 8.27 -4.72 -0.79
N ILE A 29 8.40 -3.40 -0.69
CA ILE A 29 8.21 -2.64 0.55
C ILE A 29 6.90 -1.86 0.43
N MET A 30 6.04 -1.97 1.43
CA MET A 30 4.76 -1.26 1.49
C MET A 30 4.64 -0.52 2.81
N ALA A 31 4.15 0.74 2.74
CA ALA A 31 3.81 1.56 3.90
C ALA A 31 2.29 1.77 3.94
N ASP A 32 1.68 1.53 5.10
CA ASP A 32 0.23 1.69 5.29
C ASP A 32 -0.16 3.16 5.41
N GLN A 33 -1.17 3.57 4.69
CA GLN A 33 -1.76 4.92 4.78
C GLN A 33 -0.79 6.05 4.39
N LEU A 34 0.13 5.76 3.45
CA LEU A 34 1.11 6.75 2.99
C LEU A 34 0.61 7.53 1.77
N ALA A 35 0.23 8.76 1.98
CA ALA A 35 -0.28 9.65 0.93
C ALA A 35 0.87 10.18 0.04
N ALA A 36 0.80 9.91 -1.28
CA ALA A 36 1.80 10.41 -2.23
C ALA A 36 1.92 11.95 -2.23
N PRO A 37 0.83 12.75 -2.15
CA PRO A 37 0.93 14.21 -2.13
C PRO A 37 1.73 14.78 -0.94
N GLN A 38 1.98 14.00 0.09
CA GLN A 38 2.74 14.38 1.26
C GLN A 38 4.26 14.19 1.09
N LEU A 39 4.72 13.44 0.09
CA LEU A 39 6.13 13.13 -0.12
C LEU A 39 6.81 14.15 -1.05
N LYS A 40 8.07 14.50 -0.72
CA LYS A 40 8.86 15.49 -1.45
C LYS A 40 9.06 15.13 -2.92
N MET A 41 9.17 13.86 -3.26
CA MET A 41 9.30 13.38 -4.64
C MET A 41 8.09 13.69 -5.52
N TYR A 42 6.90 13.94 -4.94
CA TYR A 42 5.66 14.33 -5.64
C TYR A 42 5.25 15.78 -5.39
N ASN A 43 5.66 16.35 -4.26
CA ASN A 43 5.39 17.71 -3.84
C ASN A 43 6.69 18.35 -3.35
N PRO A 44 7.38 19.16 -4.18
CA PRO A 44 8.66 19.78 -3.81
C PRO A 44 8.60 20.64 -2.55
N ASP A 45 7.41 21.18 -2.21
CA ASP A 45 7.17 22.02 -1.04
C ASP A 45 6.90 21.20 0.24
N SER A 46 6.88 19.87 0.15
CA SER A 46 6.66 19.02 1.32
C SER A 46 7.70 19.24 2.40
N GLN A 47 7.20 19.36 3.63
CA GLN A 47 8.02 19.50 4.83
C GLN A 47 8.57 18.16 5.34
N ILE A 48 8.09 17.02 4.82
CA ILE A 48 8.47 15.68 5.28
C ILE A 48 9.90 15.34 4.87
N LYS A 49 10.66 14.76 5.80
CA LYS A 49 12.07 14.40 5.63
C LYS A 49 12.18 12.91 5.32
N THR A 50 12.54 12.59 4.08
CA THR A 50 12.64 11.21 3.56
C THR A 50 13.92 11.00 2.73
N PRO A 51 15.13 11.17 3.31
CA PRO A 51 16.38 11.14 2.54
C PRO A 51 16.66 9.80 1.87
N ASN A 52 16.28 8.67 2.47
CA ASN A 52 16.50 7.34 1.90
C ASN A 52 15.54 7.08 0.73
N LEU A 53 14.28 7.45 0.89
CA LEU A 53 13.27 7.31 -0.15
C LEU A 53 13.53 8.27 -1.33
N ASP A 54 13.98 9.50 -1.04
CA ASP A 54 14.37 10.46 -2.07
C ASP A 54 15.58 9.94 -2.89
N ARG A 55 16.56 9.31 -2.23
CA ARG A 55 17.70 8.65 -2.89
C ARG A 55 17.25 7.46 -3.75
N LEU A 56 16.37 6.61 -3.23
CA LEU A 56 15.80 5.49 -3.99
C LEU A 56 15.03 6.00 -5.22
N ALA A 57 14.19 7.03 -5.06
CA ALA A 57 13.41 7.61 -6.14
C ALA A 57 14.30 8.17 -7.26
N ALA A 58 15.42 8.82 -6.91
CA ALA A 58 16.35 9.38 -7.89
C ALA A 58 16.96 8.33 -8.85
N SER A 59 17.03 7.07 -8.42
CA SER A 59 17.57 5.93 -9.20
C SER A 59 16.50 4.94 -9.67
N SER A 60 15.22 5.29 -9.58
CA SER A 60 14.08 4.42 -9.88
C SER A 60 13.25 4.93 -11.06
N VAL A 61 12.37 4.06 -11.58
CA VAL A 61 11.20 4.51 -12.32
C VAL A 61 10.15 4.94 -11.28
N GLN A 62 9.81 6.23 -11.31
CA GLN A 62 8.83 6.84 -10.42
C GLN A 62 7.52 7.08 -11.18
N PHE A 63 6.40 6.61 -10.61
CA PHE A 63 5.07 6.85 -11.16
C PHE A 63 4.42 8.04 -10.47
N ASP A 64 4.13 9.11 -11.23
CA ASP A 64 3.59 10.35 -10.67
C ASP A 64 2.13 10.21 -10.24
N SER A 65 1.40 9.29 -10.86
CA SER A 65 -0.05 9.11 -10.71
C SER A 65 -0.39 7.64 -10.49
N ALA A 66 0.05 7.08 -9.34
CA ALA A 66 -0.32 5.74 -8.92
C ALA A 66 -1.47 5.78 -7.91
N TYR A 67 -2.44 4.89 -8.07
CA TYR A 67 -3.68 4.87 -7.28
C TYR A 67 -3.93 3.50 -6.67
N CYS A 68 -4.53 3.49 -5.48
CA CYS A 68 -5.05 2.25 -4.91
C CYS A 68 -6.38 1.83 -5.56
N PRO A 69 -6.68 0.52 -5.67
CA PRO A 69 -7.94 0.02 -6.21
C PRO A 69 -9.12 0.16 -5.23
N SER A 70 -8.84 0.51 -3.99
CA SER A 70 -9.82 0.83 -2.95
C SER A 70 -9.16 1.69 -1.87
N PRO A 71 -9.81 2.76 -1.36
CA PRO A 71 -9.27 3.58 -0.28
C PRO A 71 -9.49 2.94 1.10
N LEU A 72 -9.12 1.65 1.25
CA LEU A 72 -9.23 0.89 2.49
C LEU A 72 -8.24 -0.28 2.48
N CYS A 73 -7.65 -0.58 3.65
CA CYS A 73 -6.52 -1.51 3.78
C CYS A 73 -6.77 -2.89 3.15
N ALA A 74 -7.72 -3.69 3.67
CA ALA A 74 -7.92 -5.05 3.17
C ALA A 74 -8.34 -5.10 1.70
N PRO A 75 -9.35 -4.36 1.20
CA PRO A 75 -9.72 -4.38 -0.21
C PRO A 75 -8.58 -3.94 -1.14
N SER A 76 -7.80 -2.92 -0.75
CA SER A 76 -6.63 -2.51 -1.53
C SER A 76 -5.58 -3.61 -1.63
N ARG A 77 -5.21 -4.20 -0.50
CA ARG A 77 -4.16 -5.23 -0.40
C ARG A 77 -4.55 -6.52 -1.12
N MET A 78 -5.80 -6.97 -0.94
CA MET A 78 -6.32 -8.17 -1.62
C MET A 78 -6.35 -7.98 -3.14
N SER A 79 -6.76 -6.81 -3.61
CA SER A 79 -6.76 -6.47 -5.03
C SER A 79 -5.35 -6.38 -5.60
N MET A 80 -4.44 -5.74 -4.89
CA MET A 80 -3.04 -5.62 -5.27
C MET A 80 -2.35 -6.98 -5.46
N ILE A 81 -2.57 -7.93 -4.53
CA ILE A 81 -1.93 -9.26 -4.63
C ILE A 81 -2.57 -10.16 -5.69
N SER A 82 -3.84 -9.91 -6.05
CA SER A 82 -4.61 -10.74 -7.00
C SER A 82 -4.70 -10.16 -8.41
N GLY A 83 -4.45 -8.86 -8.59
CA GLY A 83 -4.66 -8.15 -9.87
C GLY A 83 -6.15 -8.04 -10.26
N LEU A 84 -7.06 -8.21 -9.31
CA LEU A 84 -8.51 -8.22 -9.49
C LEU A 84 -9.17 -7.15 -8.62
N LEU A 85 -10.20 -6.49 -9.15
CA LEU A 85 -10.96 -5.48 -8.41
C LEU A 85 -11.69 -6.07 -7.20
N PRO A 86 -11.92 -5.28 -6.13
CA PRO A 86 -12.53 -5.75 -4.88
C PRO A 86 -13.83 -6.51 -5.05
N MET A 87 -14.74 -6.02 -5.90
CA MET A 87 -16.05 -6.67 -6.11
C MET A 87 -15.94 -8.04 -6.75
N LYS A 88 -14.89 -8.28 -7.54
CA LYS A 88 -14.64 -9.54 -8.23
C LYS A 88 -14.14 -10.64 -7.29
N ILE A 89 -13.41 -10.26 -6.25
CA ILE A 89 -12.85 -11.18 -5.24
C ILE A 89 -13.63 -11.20 -3.93
N GLY A 90 -14.70 -10.42 -3.82
CA GLY A 90 -15.51 -10.35 -2.60
C GLY A 90 -14.85 -9.62 -1.43
N SER A 91 -13.85 -8.79 -1.69
CA SER A 91 -13.15 -8.00 -0.68
C SER A 91 -13.83 -6.65 -0.48
N TYR A 92 -14.90 -6.62 0.31
CA TYR A 92 -15.80 -5.48 0.43
C TYR A 92 -15.39 -4.45 1.51
N ASP A 93 -14.75 -4.90 2.58
CA ASP A 93 -14.35 -4.09 3.74
C ASP A 93 -13.18 -4.73 4.50
N ASN A 94 -12.76 -4.15 5.62
CA ASN A 94 -11.61 -4.64 6.41
C ASN A 94 -11.83 -5.99 7.11
N ALA A 95 -13.05 -6.53 7.11
CA ALA A 95 -13.34 -7.86 7.60
C ALA A 95 -13.60 -8.88 6.45
N SER A 96 -13.22 -8.54 5.23
CA SER A 96 -13.37 -9.45 4.09
C SER A 96 -12.16 -10.37 3.98
N GLN A 97 -12.41 -11.66 3.75
CA GLN A 97 -11.35 -12.58 3.33
C GLN A 97 -11.26 -12.66 1.83
N ILE A 98 -10.05 -12.94 1.32
CA ILE A 98 -9.86 -13.39 -0.06
C ILE A 98 -10.03 -14.91 -0.12
N ASN A 99 -10.80 -15.41 -1.08
CA ASN A 99 -10.98 -16.85 -1.25
C ASN A 99 -9.61 -17.51 -1.57
N SER A 100 -9.31 -18.63 -0.92
CA SER A 100 -8.05 -19.36 -1.08
C SER A 100 -7.81 -19.88 -2.51
N GLU A 101 -8.85 -19.98 -3.36
CA GLU A 101 -8.70 -20.33 -4.77
C GLU A 101 -8.28 -19.18 -5.68
N VAL A 102 -8.24 -17.92 -5.16
CA VAL A 102 -7.81 -16.76 -5.95
C VAL A 102 -6.29 -16.77 -6.08
N PRO A 103 -5.73 -16.86 -7.30
CA PRO A 103 -4.30 -16.77 -7.50
C PRO A 103 -3.76 -15.39 -7.13
N THR A 104 -2.64 -15.37 -6.42
CA THR A 104 -1.91 -14.15 -6.05
C THR A 104 -0.54 -14.11 -6.75
N TYR A 105 0.12 -12.97 -6.76
CA TYR A 105 1.48 -12.89 -7.30
C TYR A 105 2.45 -13.88 -6.62
N ALA A 106 2.24 -14.21 -5.33
CA ALA A 106 3.07 -15.18 -4.64
C ALA A 106 2.94 -16.60 -5.23
N HIS A 107 1.75 -17.01 -5.70
CA HIS A 107 1.59 -18.27 -6.41
C HIS A 107 2.35 -18.29 -7.74
N TYR A 108 2.28 -17.20 -8.53
CA TYR A 108 3.04 -17.10 -9.78
C TYR A 108 4.55 -17.12 -9.56
N LEU A 109 5.04 -16.40 -8.55
CA LEU A 109 6.45 -16.40 -8.14
C LEU A 109 6.90 -17.81 -7.74
N ARG A 110 6.15 -18.53 -6.90
CA ARG A 110 6.46 -19.91 -6.53
C ARG A 110 6.50 -20.85 -7.73
N SER A 111 5.55 -20.71 -8.67
CA SER A 111 5.54 -21.54 -9.88
C SER A 111 6.78 -21.35 -10.76
N LYS A 112 7.49 -20.21 -10.60
CA LYS A 112 8.76 -19.89 -11.26
C LYS A 112 9.99 -20.22 -10.39
N GLY A 113 9.78 -20.83 -9.22
CA GLY A 113 10.84 -21.30 -8.35
C GLY A 113 11.34 -20.28 -7.32
N TYR A 114 10.66 -19.16 -7.12
CA TYR A 114 10.98 -18.22 -6.05
C TYR A 114 10.63 -18.78 -4.68
N HIS A 115 11.42 -18.42 -3.67
CA HIS A 115 11.05 -18.54 -2.27
C HIS A 115 10.29 -17.28 -1.87
N THR A 116 9.01 -17.41 -1.46
CA THR A 116 8.12 -16.27 -1.18
C THR A 116 7.94 -16.10 0.31
N ALA A 117 8.23 -14.91 0.83
CA ALA A 117 8.11 -14.58 2.25
C ALA A 117 7.34 -13.27 2.46
N LEU A 118 6.62 -13.21 3.57
CA LEU A 118 5.87 -12.04 4.03
C LEU A 118 6.26 -11.68 5.45
N ALA A 119 6.69 -10.46 5.68
CA ALA A 119 6.81 -9.85 6.99
C ALA A 119 5.89 -8.62 7.06
N GLY A 120 5.00 -8.58 8.04
CA GLY A 120 4.17 -7.43 8.27
C GLY A 120 2.70 -7.57 7.85
N LYS A 121 2.00 -6.45 7.89
CA LYS A 121 0.57 -6.33 7.73
C LYS A 121 0.11 -6.68 6.31
N MET A 122 -0.85 -7.60 6.20
CA MET A 122 -1.58 -7.85 4.95
C MET A 122 -3.10 -7.86 5.15
N HIS A 123 -3.57 -7.83 6.38
CA HIS A 123 -4.98 -7.83 6.72
C HIS A 123 -5.70 -9.11 6.25
N PHE A 124 -4.99 -10.26 6.28
CA PHE A 124 -5.58 -11.54 5.97
C PHE A 124 -6.51 -11.99 7.10
N VAL A 125 -7.69 -12.47 6.74
CA VAL A 125 -8.59 -13.12 7.69
C VAL A 125 -8.21 -14.59 7.80
N GLY A 126 -7.93 -15.04 9.03
CA GLY A 126 -7.49 -16.40 9.31
C GLY A 126 -6.00 -16.64 9.03
N ASP A 127 -5.61 -17.91 9.06
CA ASP A 127 -4.22 -18.38 8.99
C ASP A 127 -3.70 -18.61 7.55
N GLN A 128 -4.45 -18.17 6.55
CA GLN A 128 -4.13 -18.42 5.14
C GLN A 128 -2.81 -17.80 4.71
N LEU A 129 -2.04 -18.54 3.91
CA LEU A 129 -0.75 -18.08 3.38
C LEU A 129 -0.87 -17.38 2.02
N HIS A 130 -1.96 -17.56 1.29
CA HIS A 130 -2.22 -16.94 -0.02
C HIS A 130 -1.04 -16.97 -1.01
N GLY A 131 -0.31 -18.11 -1.03
CA GLY A 131 0.82 -18.32 -1.92
C GLY A 131 2.19 -18.04 -1.31
N TYR A 132 2.30 -17.35 -0.19
CA TYR A 132 3.58 -17.25 0.52
C TYR A 132 4.00 -18.60 1.11
N GLU A 133 5.29 -18.92 1.05
CA GLU A 133 5.83 -20.10 1.73
C GLU A 133 6.03 -19.83 3.22
N GLN A 134 6.36 -18.58 3.56
CA GLN A 134 6.54 -18.15 4.95
C GLN A 134 5.82 -16.83 5.22
N ARG A 135 5.10 -16.78 6.33
CA ARG A 135 4.72 -15.54 7.00
C ARG A 135 5.63 -15.41 8.22
N LEU A 136 6.48 -14.38 8.21
CA LEU A 136 7.55 -14.19 9.20
C LEU A 136 7.04 -13.56 10.50
N THR A 137 5.89 -12.89 10.44
CA THR A 137 5.20 -12.27 11.58
C THR A 137 3.72 -12.67 11.58
N THR A 138 3.05 -12.46 12.70
CA THR A 138 1.58 -12.38 12.73
C THR A 138 1.11 -11.18 11.91
N ASP A 139 -0.21 -10.93 11.80
CA ASP A 139 -0.73 -9.63 11.39
C ASP A 139 -0.89 -8.73 12.63
N ILE A 140 -1.00 -7.40 12.44
CA ILE A 140 -1.23 -6.47 13.53
C ILE A 140 -2.70 -6.42 13.97
N TYR A 141 -3.62 -6.77 13.05
CA TYR A 141 -5.05 -6.72 13.28
C TYR A 141 -5.66 -8.13 13.34
N PRO A 142 -6.79 -8.31 14.05
CA PRO A 142 -7.43 -9.61 14.15
C PRO A 142 -7.81 -10.17 12.77
N GLY A 143 -7.54 -11.45 12.58
CA GLY A 143 -7.89 -12.17 11.35
C GLY A 143 -9.31 -12.74 11.39
N ASP A 144 -10.33 -11.92 11.65
CA ASP A 144 -11.71 -12.33 11.84
C ASP A 144 -12.74 -11.37 11.21
N PHE A 145 -14.03 -11.55 11.51
CA PHE A 145 -15.13 -10.77 10.97
C PHE A 145 -15.64 -9.65 11.90
N GLY A 146 -14.93 -9.30 12.97
CA GLY A 146 -15.37 -8.28 13.92
C GLY A 146 -15.56 -6.89 13.33
N TRP A 147 -14.93 -6.58 12.19
CA TRP A 147 -14.97 -5.29 11.53
C TRP A 147 -15.88 -5.23 10.29
N VAL A 148 -16.94 -6.03 10.26
CA VAL A 148 -17.91 -6.02 9.15
C VAL A 148 -18.77 -4.77 9.19
N VAL A 149 -18.87 -4.07 8.06
CA VAL A 149 -19.79 -2.92 7.86
C VAL A 149 -21.25 -3.41 7.86
N ASN A 150 -22.19 -2.53 8.26
CA ASN A 150 -23.61 -2.85 8.32
C ASN A 150 -24.46 -1.90 7.46
N TRP A 151 -24.77 -2.28 6.24
CA TRP A 151 -25.65 -1.50 5.35
C TRP A 151 -27.15 -1.69 5.66
N ASP A 152 -27.53 -2.68 6.48
CA ASP A 152 -28.91 -2.81 6.94
C ASP A 152 -29.29 -1.69 7.94
N GLU A 153 -28.27 -1.12 8.63
CA GLU A 153 -28.42 -0.04 9.58
C GLU A 153 -27.36 1.06 9.33
N PRO A 154 -27.42 1.75 8.17
CA PRO A 154 -26.34 2.65 7.72
C PRO A 154 -26.14 3.88 8.60
N ASP A 155 -27.15 4.27 9.39
CA ASP A 155 -27.09 5.41 10.32
C ASP A 155 -26.53 5.00 11.70
N THR A 156 -26.33 3.70 11.96
CA THR A 156 -25.77 3.20 13.22
C THR A 156 -24.25 3.21 13.12
N ARG A 157 -23.60 4.05 13.93
CA ARG A 157 -22.16 4.04 14.07
C ARG A 157 -21.70 2.80 14.84
N LEU A 158 -20.84 1.98 14.21
CA LEU A 158 -20.26 0.81 14.88
C LEU A 158 -19.07 1.24 15.76
N GLU A 159 -18.87 0.54 16.88
CA GLU A 159 -17.84 0.87 17.87
C GLU A 159 -16.42 0.87 17.30
N TRP A 160 -16.12 -0.03 16.39
CA TRP A 160 -14.81 -0.19 15.77
C TRP A 160 -14.50 0.82 14.64
N TYR A 161 -15.48 1.62 14.19
CA TYR A 161 -15.21 2.67 13.20
C TYR A 161 -14.17 3.67 13.70
N HIS A 162 -13.39 4.22 12.77
CA HIS A 162 -12.49 5.33 13.09
C HIS A 162 -13.22 6.41 13.89
N ASN A 163 -12.49 7.09 14.76
CA ASN A 163 -13.04 8.16 15.59
C ASN A 163 -11.99 9.26 15.81
N ALA A 164 -12.39 10.35 16.44
CA ALA A 164 -11.52 11.50 16.65
C ALA A 164 -10.31 11.25 17.58
N SER A 165 -10.24 10.12 18.31
CA SER A 165 -9.22 9.92 19.34
C SER A 165 -7.79 9.94 18.79
N SER A 166 -7.56 9.40 17.59
CA SER A 166 -6.24 9.43 16.94
C SER A 166 -5.75 10.88 16.71
N ILE A 167 -6.67 11.82 16.46
CA ILE A 167 -6.36 13.24 16.24
C ILE A 167 -6.16 13.94 17.58
N LEU A 168 -7.10 13.75 18.51
CA LEU A 168 -7.11 14.44 19.80
C LEU A 168 -5.94 14.02 20.70
N GLN A 169 -5.53 12.74 20.61
CA GLN A 169 -4.44 12.16 21.38
C GLN A 169 -3.09 12.17 20.63
N ALA A 170 -3.04 12.79 19.45
CA ALA A 170 -1.82 12.85 18.64
C ALA A 170 -0.63 13.41 19.43
N GLY A 171 0.59 12.94 19.11
CA GLY A 171 1.82 13.50 19.67
C GLY A 171 2.92 12.49 19.95
N VAL A 172 3.72 12.79 20.97
CA VAL A 172 4.87 11.96 21.35
C VAL A 172 4.42 10.77 22.20
N CYS A 173 4.94 9.59 21.86
CA CYS A 173 4.86 8.39 22.70
C CYS A 173 6.26 7.84 23.00
N GLY A 174 6.38 7.02 24.04
CA GLY A 174 7.58 6.21 24.27
C GLY A 174 7.57 4.94 23.43
N ARG A 175 6.40 4.30 23.33
CA ARG A 175 6.12 3.06 22.58
C ARG A 175 4.67 3.06 22.12
N SER A 176 4.35 2.30 21.09
CA SER A 176 3.00 1.99 20.64
C SER A 176 2.98 0.56 20.10
N ASN A 177 1.79 -0.03 19.98
CA ASN A 177 1.64 -1.35 19.36
C ASN A 177 2.16 -1.38 17.92
N GLN A 178 1.98 -0.31 17.17
CA GLN A 178 2.48 -0.21 15.79
C GLN A 178 4.02 -0.17 15.74
N LEU A 179 4.66 0.57 16.66
CA LEU A 179 6.13 0.59 16.77
C LEU A 179 6.66 -0.79 17.16
N ASP A 180 6.05 -1.46 18.13
CA ASP A 180 6.45 -2.80 18.53
C ASP A 180 6.33 -3.79 17.37
N TYR A 181 5.23 -3.69 16.62
CA TYR A 181 4.97 -4.54 15.47
C TYR A 181 5.95 -4.27 14.30
N ASP A 182 6.13 -3.01 13.91
CA ASP A 182 7.02 -2.67 12.80
C ASP A 182 8.49 -2.96 13.13
N GLU A 183 8.92 -2.85 14.40
CA GLU A 183 10.25 -3.29 14.82
C GLU A 183 10.42 -4.82 14.71
N GLU A 184 9.38 -5.61 15.00
CA GLU A 184 9.40 -7.04 14.73
C GLU A 184 9.48 -7.33 13.23
N VAL A 185 8.66 -6.65 12.42
CA VAL A 185 8.68 -6.76 10.96
C VAL A 185 10.08 -6.49 10.41
N MET A 186 10.73 -5.42 10.85
CA MET A 186 12.07 -5.05 10.43
C MET A 186 13.12 -6.06 10.89
N TYR A 187 13.03 -6.54 12.12
CA TYR A 187 13.93 -7.58 12.62
C TYR A 187 13.82 -8.87 11.81
N ARG A 188 12.58 -9.35 11.59
CA ARG A 188 12.32 -10.58 10.83
C ARG A 188 12.74 -10.47 9.36
N SER A 189 12.51 -9.31 8.75
CA SER A 189 12.91 -9.05 7.36
C SER A 189 14.43 -9.03 7.20
N THR A 190 15.14 -8.34 8.10
CA THR A 190 16.60 -8.29 8.10
C THR A 190 17.19 -9.67 8.35
N GLN A 191 16.66 -10.42 9.33
CA GLN A 191 17.09 -11.79 9.62
C GLN A 191 16.89 -12.70 8.40
N TYR A 192 15.73 -12.62 7.74
CA TYR A 192 15.44 -13.39 6.53
C TYR A 192 16.48 -13.13 5.41
N LEU A 193 16.86 -11.88 5.17
CA LEU A 193 17.86 -11.52 4.15
C LEU A 193 19.25 -12.11 4.49
N TRP A 194 19.66 -12.05 5.76
CA TRP A 194 20.91 -12.64 6.21
C TRP A 194 20.89 -14.18 6.15
N ASP A 195 19.78 -14.82 6.51
CA ASP A 195 19.64 -16.27 6.42
C ASP A 195 19.66 -16.72 4.97
N HIS A 196 19.05 -15.95 4.07
CA HIS A 196 19.09 -16.23 2.63
C HIS A 196 20.53 -16.24 2.08
N VAL A 197 21.42 -15.32 2.47
CA VAL A 197 22.82 -15.37 1.99
C VAL A 197 23.60 -16.52 2.60
N ARG A 198 23.22 -17.03 3.76
CA ARG A 198 23.84 -18.18 4.42
C ARG A 198 23.43 -19.54 3.84
N GLU A 199 22.34 -19.62 3.06
CA GLU A 199 21.87 -20.88 2.43
C GLU A 199 22.79 -21.43 1.36
N GLY A 200 23.72 -20.64 0.83
CA GLY A 200 24.68 -21.09 -0.18
C GLY A 200 24.34 -20.68 -1.62
N PRO A 201 25.16 -21.13 -2.58
CA PRO A 201 25.06 -20.66 -3.97
C PRO A 201 23.86 -21.22 -4.74
N ASP A 202 23.35 -22.38 -4.35
CA ASP A 202 22.22 -23.05 -5.05
C ASP A 202 20.85 -22.63 -4.53
N LYS A 203 20.79 -21.52 -3.75
CA LYS A 203 19.55 -21.00 -3.20
C LYS A 203 18.62 -20.49 -4.29
N ARG A 204 17.32 -20.66 -4.06
CA ARG A 204 16.28 -20.08 -4.91
C ARG A 204 16.29 -18.55 -4.80
N PRO A 205 15.95 -17.80 -5.86
CA PRO A 205 15.71 -16.35 -5.71
C PRO A 205 14.58 -16.12 -4.71
N PHE A 206 14.66 -15.05 -3.92
CA PHE A 206 13.60 -14.70 -3.00
C PHE A 206 12.63 -13.67 -3.60
N ALA A 207 11.39 -13.69 -3.09
CA ALA A 207 10.46 -12.60 -3.18
C ALA A 207 9.95 -12.30 -1.77
N LEU A 208 10.47 -11.22 -1.18
CA LEU A 208 10.13 -10.77 0.16
C LEU A 208 9.20 -9.56 0.08
N THR A 209 8.03 -9.68 0.71
CA THR A 209 7.14 -8.56 0.97
C THR A 209 7.37 -8.07 2.41
N VAL A 210 7.71 -6.79 2.57
CA VAL A 210 7.85 -6.12 3.86
C VAL A 210 6.76 -5.05 3.95
N SER A 211 5.82 -5.22 4.84
CA SER A 211 4.64 -4.36 4.95
C SER A 211 4.58 -3.71 6.33
N LEU A 212 4.99 -2.44 6.39
CA LEU A 212 4.99 -1.62 7.61
C LEU A 212 3.59 -1.08 7.90
N THR A 213 3.26 -0.93 9.17
CA THR A 213 2.00 -0.32 9.60
C THR A 213 2.07 1.21 9.60
N HIS A 214 3.24 1.80 9.90
CA HIS A 214 3.40 3.25 9.79
C HIS A 214 3.33 3.69 8.32
N PRO A 215 2.80 4.94 8.08
CA PRO A 215 2.38 5.97 9.03
C PRO A 215 0.88 5.95 9.43
N HIS A 216 0.19 4.80 9.36
CA HIS A 216 -1.22 4.65 9.76
C HIS A 216 -1.47 5.24 11.17
N ASP A 217 -2.63 5.84 11.40
CA ASP A 217 -3.03 6.26 12.74
C ASP A 217 -3.05 5.09 13.76
N PRO A 218 -2.90 5.36 15.07
CA PRO A 218 -2.95 6.65 15.79
C PRO A 218 -1.73 7.53 15.50
N TYR A 219 -1.98 8.85 15.39
CA TYR A 219 -0.91 9.81 15.08
C TYR A 219 0.03 10.01 16.27
N THR A 220 0.82 8.99 16.56
CA THR A 220 1.80 9.01 17.66
C THR A 220 3.15 8.50 17.17
N ILE A 221 4.23 9.15 17.62
CA ILE A 221 5.59 8.76 17.23
C ILE A 221 6.58 9.05 18.37
N THR A 222 7.73 8.38 18.37
CA THR A 222 8.76 8.59 19.37
C THR A 222 9.38 10.00 19.28
N LYS A 223 9.95 10.46 20.41
CA LYS A 223 10.61 11.76 20.51
C LYS A 223 11.70 11.97 19.44
N LYS A 224 12.42 10.90 19.04
CA LYS A 224 13.44 10.95 17.98
C LYS A 224 12.87 11.58 16.69
N TYR A 225 11.77 11.05 16.20
CA TYR A 225 11.17 11.49 14.93
C TYR A 225 10.32 12.74 15.08
N TRP A 226 9.67 12.92 16.22
CA TRP A 226 8.93 14.14 16.54
C TRP A 226 9.83 15.37 16.51
N ASN A 227 11.04 15.28 17.09
CA ASN A 227 11.99 16.40 17.17
C ASN A 227 12.62 16.76 15.82
N LEU A 228 12.53 15.90 14.79
CA LEU A 228 12.93 16.28 13.43
C LEU A 228 12.17 17.51 12.91
N TYR A 229 11.00 17.80 13.48
CA TYR A 229 10.10 18.88 13.08
C TYR A 229 9.92 19.94 14.17
N GLU A 230 10.87 20.07 15.09
CA GLU A 230 10.76 21.02 16.23
C GLU A 230 10.71 22.47 15.76
N ASP A 231 11.53 22.81 14.77
CA ASP A 231 11.64 24.16 14.21
C ASP A 231 10.79 24.36 12.94
N VAL A 232 9.89 23.41 12.62
CA VAL A 232 9.05 23.48 11.44
C VAL A 232 7.65 23.98 11.81
N ASP A 233 7.23 25.10 11.22
CA ASP A 233 5.81 25.51 11.28
C ASP A 233 4.99 24.58 10.38
N ILE A 234 4.38 23.58 10.99
CA ILE A 234 3.59 22.56 10.28
C ILE A 234 2.44 23.23 9.53
N GLU A 235 2.39 23.01 8.24
CA GLU A 235 1.35 23.55 7.36
C GLU A 235 -0.04 23.02 7.71
N LEU A 236 -1.03 23.89 7.60
CA LEU A 236 -2.44 23.51 7.70
C LEU A 236 -2.95 22.91 6.37
N PRO A 237 -4.07 22.18 6.38
CA PRO A 237 -4.69 21.67 5.17
C PRO A 237 -4.93 22.80 4.15
N LYS A 238 -4.63 22.52 2.87
CA LYS A 238 -4.81 23.48 1.76
C LYS A 238 -6.29 23.74 1.47
N VAL A 239 -7.11 22.72 1.64
CA VAL A 239 -8.55 22.76 1.38
C VAL A 239 -9.31 22.65 2.69
N ARG A 240 -10.14 23.66 2.96
CA ARG A 240 -11.05 23.67 4.11
C ARG A 240 -12.48 23.91 3.62
N ILE A 241 -13.37 22.99 3.89
CA ILE A 241 -14.77 23.04 3.47
C ILE A 241 -15.65 22.91 4.72
N ALA A 242 -16.60 23.82 4.89
CA ALA A 242 -17.58 23.72 5.97
C ALA A 242 -18.36 22.41 5.88
N LYS A 243 -18.64 21.77 7.01
CA LYS A 243 -19.26 20.43 7.09
C LYS A 243 -20.57 20.36 6.28
N GLU A 244 -21.39 21.41 6.34
CA GLU A 244 -22.68 21.51 5.65
C GLU A 244 -22.55 21.62 4.13
N LYS A 245 -21.38 22.08 3.63
CA LYS A 245 -21.08 22.24 2.19
C LYS A 245 -20.38 21.03 1.57
N GLN A 246 -20.05 20.03 2.37
CA GLN A 246 -19.44 18.78 1.90
C GLN A 246 -20.42 18.01 0.98
N ASP A 247 -19.88 17.16 0.13
CA ASP A 247 -20.65 16.17 -0.60
C ASP A 247 -21.27 15.12 0.34
N SER A 248 -22.22 14.34 -0.18
CA SER A 248 -23.01 13.39 0.64
C SER A 248 -22.15 12.33 1.31
N HIS A 249 -21.15 11.79 0.61
CA HIS A 249 -20.25 10.78 1.17
C HIS A 249 -19.35 11.37 2.26
N SER A 250 -18.74 12.54 2.01
CA SER A 250 -17.92 13.24 3.00
C SER A 250 -18.70 13.57 4.28
N LYS A 251 -19.99 13.95 4.16
CA LYS A 251 -20.87 14.14 5.33
C LYS A 251 -21.05 12.85 6.14
N ARG A 252 -21.24 11.72 5.46
CA ARG A 252 -21.34 10.42 6.14
C ARG A 252 -20.03 10.05 6.82
N LEU A 253 -18.87 10.27 6.16
CA LEU A 253 -17.55 10.03 6.77
C LEU A 253 -17.36 10.85 8.05
N LEU A 254 -17.70 12.14 8.04
CA LEU A 254 -17.62 12.98 9.25
C LEU A 254 -18.47 12.43 10.40
N LYS A 255 -19.64 11.85 10.10
CA LYS A 255 -20.52 11.23 11.12
C LYS A 255 -19.96 9.90 11.61
N VAL A 256 -19.58 8.98 10.73
CA VAL A 256 -19.07 7.65 11.12
C VAL A 256 -17.72 7.72 11.83
N CYS A 257 -16.91 8.74 11.54
CA CYS A 257 -15.64 8.99 12.23
C CYS A 257 -15.79 9.87 13.49
N ASP A 258 -17.02 10.13 13.93
CA ASP A 258 -17.30 10.95 15.13
C ASP A 258 -16.70 12.36 15.09
N LEU A 259 -16.68 12.96 13.88
CA LEU A 259 -16.09 14.27 13.61
C LEU A 259 -17.16 15.34 13.33
N TRP A 260 -18.43 14.95 13.15
CA TRP A 260 -19.47 15.89 12.75
C TRP A 260 -19.74 16.98 13.79
N ASP A 261 -19.77 16.61 15.07
CA ASP A 261 -20.06 17.53 16.17
C ASP A 261 -18.78 18.09 16.85
N LEU A 262 -17.60 17.77 16.31
CA LEU A 262 -16.31 18.21 16.83
C LEU A 262 -15.71 19.33 15.97
N ASP A 263 -15.17 20.36 16.63
CA ASP A 263 -14.32 21.37 16.00
C ASP A 263 -12.85 21.08 16.33
N ILE A 264 -12.14 20.52 15.35
CA ILE A 264 -10.70 20.26 15.47
C ILE A 264 -9.94 21.56 15.29
N THR A 265 -9.19 21.96 16.29
CA THR A 265 -8.41 23.21 16.27
C THR A 265 -7.19 23.10 15.36
N ASP A 266 -6.68 24.25 14.88
CA ASP A 266 -5.45 24.31 14.08
C ASP A 266 -4.25 23.72 14.80
N GLU A 267 -4.19 23.87 16.12
CA GLU A 267 -3.13 23.26 16.95
C GLU A 267 -3.21 21.73 16.95
N GLN A 268 -4.41 21.17 17.09
CA GLN A 268 -4.64 19.72 17.04
C GLN A 268 -4.29 19.17 15.64
N ILE A 269 -4.68 19.87 14.57
CA ILE A 269 -4.32 19.52 13.19
C ILE A 269 -2.80 19.50 13.03
N LYS A 270 -2.12 20.58 13.40
CA LYS A 270 -0.66 20.67 13.31
C LYS A 270 0.04 19.57 14.11
N LYS A 271 -0.49 19.26 15.30
CA LYS A 271 0.04 18.20 16.16
C LYS A 271 -0.09 16.81 15.54
N ALA A 272 -1.25 16.48 14.98
CA ALA A 272 -1.49 15.21 14.28
C ALA A 272 -0.61 15.11 13.02
N LYS A 273 -0.55 16.16 12.19
CA LYS A 273 0.33 16.20 11.01
C LYS A 273 1.80 16.05 11.38
N ARG A 274 2.28 16.71 12.45
CA ARG A 274 3.65 16.55 12.92
C ARG A 274 3.96 15.10 13.31
N ALA A 275 3.05 14.42 13.99
CA ALA A 275 3.21 13.02 14.34
C ALA A 275 3.26 12.12 13.09
N TYR A 276 2.37 12.36 12.12
CA TYR A 276 2.38 11.66 10.84
C TYR A 276 3.71 11.91 10.07
N TYR A 277 4.22 13.14 10.03
CA TYR A 277 5.50 13.45 9.40
C TYR A 277 6.65 12.68 10.05
N GLY A 278 6.66 12.61 11.38
CA GLY A 278 7.61 11.79 12.13
C GLY A 278 7.48 10.31 11.81
N SER A 279 6.25 9.81 11.66
CA SER A 279 5.97 8.42 11.29
C SER A 279 6.46 8.10 9.87
N VAL A 280 6.31 9.02 8.91
CA VAL A 280 6.87 8.86 7.56
C VAL A 280 8.41 8.85 7.59
N SER A 281 9.04 9.70 8.43
CA SER A 281 10.50 9.65 8.61
C SER A 281 10.98 8.35 9.28
N TYR A 282 10.17 7.74 10.13
CA TYR A 282 10.44 6.40 10.66
C TYR A 282 10.39 5.33 9.56
N VAL A 283 9.38 5.38 8.69
CA VAL A 283 9.30 4.50 7.51
C VAL A 283 10.52 4.68 6.60
N ASP A 284 10.96 5.92 6.40
CA ASP A 284 12.17 6.22 5.63
C ASP A 284 13.43 5.57 6.23
N ASP A 285 13.61 5.64 7.57
CA ASP A 285 14.71 4.96 8.26
C ASP A 285 14.61 3.42 8.07
N CYS A 286 13.42 2.85 8.11
CA CYS A 286 13.19 1.41 7.85
C CYS A 286 13.60 1.02 6.41
N ILE A 287 13.19 1.82 5.42
CA ILE A 287 13.60 1.63 4.02
C ILE A 287 15.12 1.70 3.91
N GLY A 288 15.74 2.74 4.51
CA GLY A 288 17.19 2.89 4.53
C GLY A 288 17.89 1.65 5.07
N LYS A 289 17.39 1.08 6.17
CA LYS A 289 17.94 -0.13 6.78
C LYS A 289 17.82 -1.39 5.91
N LEU A 290 16.70 -1.54 5.19
CA LEU A 290 16.53 -2.66 4.25
C LEU A 290 17.48 -2.55 3.06
N LEU A 291 17.65 -1.34 2.50
CA LEU A 291 18.56 -1.09 1.39
C LEU A 291 20.02 -1.33 1.82
N GLU A 292 20.44 -0.80 2.98
CA GLU A 292 21.75 -1.06 3.58
C GLU A 292 21.98 -2.57 3.77
N THR A 293 20.96 -3.30 4.25
CA THR A 293 21.07 -4.76 4.41
C THR A 293 21.27 -5.47 3.07
N LEU A 294 20.59 -5.04 2.00
CA LEU A 294 20.81 -5.60 0.66
C LEU A 294 22.24 -5.29 0.14
N GLU A 295 22.74 -4.08 0.39
CA GLU A 295 24.10 -3.66 0.02
C GLU A 295 25.15 -4.51 0.76
N ASP A 296 25.07 -4.58 2.10
CA ASP A 296 25.99 -5.33 2.96
C ASP A 296 25.97 -6.85 2.68
N ALA A 297 24.81 -7.38 2.32
CA ALA A 297 24.64 -8.79 1.95
C ALA A 297 25.05 -9.10 0.50
N GLY A 298 25.46 -8.08 -0.28
CA GLY A 298 25.81 -8.23 -1.70
C GLY A 298 24.62 -8.63 -2.59
N LEU A 299 23.39 -8.29 -2.18
CA LEU A 299 22.15 -8.66 -2.87
C LEU A 299 21.61 -7.53 -3.74
N MET A 300 21.99 -6.26 -3.48
CA MET A 300 21.39 -5.07 -4.08
C MET A 300 21.41 -5.12 -5.60
N ASP A 301 22.52 -5.48 -6.19
CA ASP A 301 22.72 -5.57 -7.64
C ASP A 301 21.85 -6.61 -8.35
N ASN A 302 21.29 -7.56 -7.61
CA ASN A 302 20.43 -8.62 -8.15
C ASN A 302 19.05 -8.64 -7.50
N THR A 303 18.58 -7.47 -7.04
CA THR A 303 17.26 -7.35 -6.40
C THR A 303 16.47 -6.23 -7.03
N ILE A 304 15.28 -6.55 -7.55
CA ILE A 304 14.27 -5.54 -7.92
C ILE A 304 13.65 -5.03 -6.62
N VAL A 305 13.74 -3.72 -6.36
CA VAL A 305 13.07 -3.10 -5.22
C VAL A 305 11.82 -2.38 -5.72
N ILE A 306 10.66 -2.73 -5.16
CA ILE A 306 9.38 -2.09 -5.43
C ILE A 306 8.93 -1.42 -4.13
N PHE A 307 8.48 -0.17 -4.20
CA PHE A 307 7.92 0.55 -3.06
C PHE A 307 6.56 1.14 -3.40
N SER A 308 5.56 0.95 -2.52
CA SER A 308 4.26 1.62 -2.63
C SER A 308 3.59 1.84 -1.26
N GLY A 309 2.49 2.62 -1.27
CA GLY A 309 1.47 2.60 -0.21
C GLY A 309 0.29 1.71 -0.60
N ASP A 310 -0.53 1.32 0.35
CA ASP A 310 -1.81 0.64 0.09
C ASP A 310 -2.97 1.62 -0.14
N HIS A 311 -2.99 2.74 0.55
CA HIS A 311 -3.83 3.93 0.35
C HIS A 311 -3.16 5.14 1.02
N GLY A 312 -3.76 6.32 0.87
CA GLY A 312 -3.27 7.54 1.50
C GLY A 312 -4.00 7.92 2.80
N ASP A 313 -3.84 9.18 3.19
CA ASP A 313 -4.48 9.81 4.35
C ASP A 313 -4.91 11.24 4.00
N MET A 314 -6.12 11.61 4.36
CA MET A 314 -6.66 12.97 4.14
C MET A 314 -5.99 14.04 5.01
N LEU A 315 -5.48 13.70 6.20
CA LEU A 315 -4.72 14.58 7.10
C LEU A 315 -5.34 15.96 7.32
N GLY A 316 -6.67 16.01 7.41
CA GLY A 316 -7.44 17.23 7.60
C GLY A 316 -7.80 17.97 6.30
N GLU A 317 -7.31 17.54 5.14
CA GLU A 317 -7.74 18.11 3.87
C GLU A 317 -9.27 17.98 3.72
N ARG A 318 -9.94 19.06 3.33
CA ARG A 318 -11.41 19.17 3.26
C ARG A 318 -12.10 18.99 4.62
N GLY A 319 -11.36 18.97 5.75
CA GLY A 319 -11.86 18.60 7.08
C GLY A 319 -12.00 17.09 7.30
N LEU A 320 -11.57 16.27 6.33
CA LEU A 320 -11.58 14.81 6.40
C LEU A 320 -10.26 14.27 6.96
N TRP A 321 -10.33 13.09 7.57
CA TRP A 321 -9.19 12.39 8.13
C TRP A 321 -9.20 10.93 7.66
N TYR A 322 -8.05 10.25 7.84
CA TYR A 322 -7.89 8.86 7.41
C TYR A 322 -8.00 8.72 5.87
N LYS A 323 -8.73 7.75 5.39
CA LYS A 323 -8.93 7.39 3.98
C LYS A 323 -10.41 7.41 3.60
N MET A 324 -10.91 6.37 2.97
CA MET A 324 -12.34 6.11 2.74
C MET A 324 -13.03 7.07 1.76
N SER A 325 -12.26 7.84 0.99
CA SER A 325 -12.74 8.74 -0.06
C SER A 325 -11.89 8.60 -1.32
N TYR A 326 -12.35 9.16 -2.44
CA TYR A 326 -11.58 9.14 -3.69
C TYR A 326 -10.82 10.43 -3.98
N PHE A 327 -10.64 11.31 -3.00
CA PHE A 327 -9.77 12.47 -3.14
C PHE A 327 -8.29 12.06 -3.17
N GLU A 328 -7.46 12.86 -3.88
CA GLU A 328 -6.06 12.56 -4.14
C GLU A 328 -5.27 12.17 -2.88
N SER A 329 -5.51 12.84 -1.76
CA SER A 329 -4.82 12.52 -0.50
C SER A 329 -5.13 11.12 0.03
N SER A 330 -6.31 10.57 -0.29
CA SER A 330 -6.75 9.25 0.14
C SER A 330 -6.37 8.14 -0.83
N VAL A 331 -6.41 8.37 -2.14
CA VAL A 331 -6.27 7.29 -3.13
C VAL A 331 -4.95 7.27 -3.88
N ARG A 332 -4.24 8.41 -3.95
CA ARG A 332 -2.95 8.49 -4.64
C ARG A 332 -1.83 8.06 -3.73
N VAL A 333 -1.14 7.00 -4.12
CA VAL A 333 -0.07 6.35 -3.36
C VAL A 333 1.28 6.52 -4.03
N PRO A 334 2.40 6.48 -3.31
CA PRO A 334 3.71 6.41 -3.94
C PRO A 334 3.87 5.08 -4.68
N MET A 335 4.62 5.10 -5.80
CA MET A 335 5.00 3.91 -6.54
C MET A 335 6.36 4.11 -7.17
N LEU A 336 7.33 3.27 -6.77
CA LEU A 336 8.70 3.23 -7.30
C LEU A 336 9.04 1.80 -7.72
N VAL A 337 9.78 1.67 -8.82
CA VAL A 337 10.43 0.41 -9.24
C VAL A 337 11.89 0.68 -9.51
N HIS A 338 12.76 0.11 -8.70
CA HIS A 338 14.21 0.24 -8.78
C HIS A 338 14.85 -1.06 -9.27
N TYR A 339 15.43 -1.03 -10.41
CA TYR A 339 16.37 -2.03 -10.92
C TYR A 339 17.13 -1.45 -12.11
N PRO A 340 18.19 -0.67 -11.87
CA PRO A 340 18.89 0.10 -12.90
C PRO A 340 19.54 -0.77 -13.99
N LYS A 341 19.71 -2.07 -13.73
CA LYS A 341 20.18 -3.02 -14.77
C LYS A 341 19.21 -3.10 -15.94
N TRP A 342 17.89 -3.03 -15.69
CA TRP A 342 16.85 -3.15 -16.73
C TRP A 342 16.13 -1.84 -17.02
N PHE A 343 16.00 -0.95 -16.03
CA PHE A 343 15.14 0.22 -16.10
C PHE A 343 15.96 1.48 -15.82
N ALA A 344 16.12 2.35 -16.83
CA ALA A 344 16.68 3.68 -16.62
C ALA A 344 15.76 4.51 -15.73
N PRO A 345 16.30 5.28 -14.76
CA PRO A 345 15.51 6.17 -13.92
C PRO A 345 14.69 7.15 -14.76
N ARG A 346 13.41 7.30 -14.44
CA ARG A 346 12.48 8.20 -15.13
C ARG A 346 11.23 8.49 -14.31
N ARG A 347 10.50 9.52 -14.74
CA ARG A 347 9.15 9.79 -14.26
C ARG A 347 8.12 9.35 -15.29
N VAL A 348 7.07 8.65 -14.81
CA VAL A 348 5.92 8.18 -15.61
C VAL A 348 4.71 8.98 -15.16
N LYS A 349 4.10 9.74 -16.08
CA LYS A 349 2.95 10.61 -15.79
C LYS A 349 1.60 9.91 -15.91
N GLN A 350 1.56 8.83 -16.68
CA GLN A 350 0.35 8.04 -16.90
C GLN A 350 -0.19 7.47 -15.58
N ASN A 351 -1.51 7.35 -15.53
CA ASN A 351 -2.20 6.78 -14.39
C ASN A 351 -2.00 5.26 -14.35
N VAL A 352 -1.54 4.76 -13.22
CA VAL A 352 -1.36 3.34 -12.93
C VAL A 352 -2.04 2.98 -11.62
N SER A 353 -2.28 1.70 -11.39
CA SER A 353 -2.86 1.20 -10.16
C SER A 353 -1.91 0.26 -9.44
N THR A 354 -2.00 0.16 -8.10
CA THR A 354 -1.36 -0.95 -7.38
C THR A 354 -1.94 -2.32 -7.79
N LEU A 355 -3.13 -2.34 -8.39
CA LEU A 355 -3.74 -3.49 -9.05
C LEU A 355 -2.84 -4.07 -10.17
N ASP A 356 -2.04 -3.21 -10.80
CA ASP A 356 -1.14 -3.53 -11.92
C ASP A 356 0.12 -4.30 -11.47
N LEU A 357 0.31 -4.45 -10.16
CA LEU A 357 1.50 -5.10 -9.61
C LEU A 357 1.58 -6.58 -10.00
N LEU A 358 0.46 -7.35 -9.89
CA LEU A 358 0.48 -8.76 -10.24
C LEU A 358 0.83 -8.99 -11.73
N PRO A 359 0.15 -8.39 -12.73
CA PRO A 359 0.53 -8.58 -14.13
C PRO A 359 1.94 -8.07 -14.43
N THR A 360 2.43 -7.03 -13.73
CA THR A 360 3.81 -6.57 -13.85
C THR A 360 4.80 -7.59 -13.32
N ILE A 361 4.55 -8.19 -12.15
CA ILE A 361 5.38 -9.28 -11.61
C ILE A 361 5.39 -10.48 -12.56
N CYS A 362 4.25 -10.84 -13.13
CA CYS A 362 4.19 -11.92 -14.13
C CYS A 362 5.13 -11.65 -15.31
N ASP A 363 5.12 -10.44 -15.86
CA ASP A 363 6.03 -10.08 -16.95
C ASP A 363 7.50 -10.07 -16.49
N LEU A 364 7.80 -9.55 -15.29
CA LEU A 364 9.15 -9.52 -14.71
C LEU A 364 9.76 -10.92 -14.59
N ILE A 365 8.96 -11.94 -14.31
CA ILE A 365 9.42 -13.33 -14.13
C ILE A 365 9.17 -14.22 -15.37
N GLY A 366 8.81 -13.63 -16.50
CA GLY A 366 8.57 -14.34 -17.77
C GLY A 366 7.41 -15.34 -17.72
N THR A 367 6.29 -14.91 -17.15
CA THR A 367 5.04 -15.68 -17.16
C THR A 367 3.85 -14.79 -17.56
N LYS A 368 2.67 -15.36 -17.65
CA LYS A 368 1.44 -14.60 -17.93
C LYS A 368 0.37 -14.96 -16.91
N PRO A 369 -0.50 -14.02 -16.55
CA PRO A 369 -1.71 -14.34 -15.79
C PRO A 369 -2.53 -15.44 -16.48
N ALA A 370 -3.21 -16.23 -15.66
CA ALA A 370 -4.01 -17.34 -16.16
C ALA A 370 -5.16 -16.84 -17.06
N PRO A 371 -5.31 -17.35 -18.29
CA PRO A 371 -6.30 -16.82 -19.26
C PRO A 371 -7.74 -17.08 -18.84
N PHE A 372 -7.99 -18.07 -17.99
CA PHE A 372 -9.35 -18.38 -17.47
C PHE A 372 -9.80 -17.41 -16.36
N LEU A 373 -8.88 -16.55 -15.85
CA LEU A 373 -9.19 -15.51 -14.87
C LEU A 373 -8.68 -14.16 -15.39
N PRO A 374 -9.46 -13.49 -16.25
CA PRO A 374 -9.05 -12.20 -16.81
C PRO A 374 -8.75 -11.18 -15.71
N MET A 375 -7.54 -10.61 -15.73
CA MET A 375 -7.09 -9.57 -14.82
C MET A 375 -7.83 -8.26 -15.09
N ASP A 376 -8.03 -7.49 -14.02
CA ASP A 376 -8.47 -6.10 -14.13
C ASP A 376 -7.25 -5.15 -14.16
N GLY A 377 -6.14 -5.56 -13.59
CA GLY A 377 -4.85 -4.86 -13.66
C GLY A 377 -4.16 -5.01 -15.02
N VAL A 378 -3.37 -4.02 -15.39
CA VAL A 378 -2.59 -3.95 -16.64
C VAL A 378 -1.10 -3.83 -16.29
N SER A 379 -0.24 -4.58 -16.95
CA SER A 379 1.20 -4.55 -16.65
C SER A 379 1.82 -3.17 -16.87
N MET A 380 2.60 -2.70 -15.88
CA MET A 380 3.42 -1.48 -15.95
C MET A 380 4.71 -1.67 -16.78
N MET A 381 5.00 -2.86 -17.30
CA MET A 381 6.23 -3.13 -18.06
C MET A 381 6.47 -2.18 -19.25
N PRO A 382 5.45 -1.77 -20.04
CA PRO A 382 5.67 -0.75 -21.07
C PRO A 382 6.27 0.53 -20.50
N HIS A 383 5.73 1.05 -19.40
CA HIS A 383 6.23 2.25 -18.72
C HIS A 383 7.65 2.04 -18.15
N LEU A 384 7.90 0.90 -17.52
CA LEU A 384 9.23 0.54 -17.00
C LEU A 384 10.30 0.52 -18.10
N LEU A 385 9.92 0.10 -19.31
CA LEU A 385 10.79 0.08 -20.49
C LEU A 385 10.80 1.40 -21.29
N GLY A 386 10.10 2.46 -20.81
CA GLY A 386 10.03 3.75 -21.46
C GLY A 386 9.17 3.77 -22.73
N ARG A 387 8.16 2.92 -22.79
CA ARG A 387 7.18 2.81 -23.88
C ARG A 387 5.82 3.34 -23.45
N GLU A 388 4.95 3.59 -24.39
CA GLU A 388 3.55 3.87 -24.10
C GLU A 388 2.86 2.64 -23.48
N GLY A 389 1.99 2.88 -22.50
CA GLY A 389 1.25 1.87 -21.77
C GLY A 389 -0.15 2.35 -21.37
N GLY A 390 -0.78 1.65 -20.45
CA GLY A 390 -2.10 2.02 -19.91
C GLY A 390 -2.10 3.38 -19.23
N ASP A 391 -3.27 4.05 -19.23
CA ASP A 391 -3.51 5.35 -18.55
C ASP A 391 -4.92 5.38 -17.96
N THR A 392 -5.40 4.25 -17.44
CA THR A 392 -6.73 4.15 -16.85
C THR A 392 -6.69 3.35 -15.58
N VAL A 393 -7.29 3.89 -14.53
CA VAL A 393 -7.45 3.25 -13.22
C VAL A 393 -8.93 3.11 -12.90
N PHE A 394 -9.31 1.96 -12.40
CA PHE A 394 -10.60 1.68 -11.78
C PHE A 394 -10.42 1.44 -10.29
N ALA A 395 -11.32 1.96 -9.47
CA ALA A 395 -11.36 1.68 -8.05
C ALA A 395 -12.78 1.48 -7.55
N GLU A 396 -12.94 0.64 -6.52
CA GLU A 396 -14.22 0.20 -5.98
C GLU A 396 -14.20 0.30 -4.45
N TYR A 397 -15.27 0.81 -3.84
CA TYR A 397 -15.34 1.01 -2.40
C TYR A 397 -16.74 0.74 -1.84
N THR A 398 -16.81 -0.06 -0.78
CA THR A 398 -18.05 -0.45 -0.08
C THR A 398 -17.87 -0.49 1.45
N GLY A 399 -16.82 0.16 1.96
CA GLY A 399 -16.50 0.21 3.39
C GLY A 399 -17.24 1.30 4.17
N GLU A 400 -16.61 1.77 5.24
CA GLU A 400 -17.13 2.79 6.16
C GLU A 400 -17.63 4.04 5.41
N GLY A 401 -18.78 4.57 5.83
CA GLY A 401 -19.40 5.77 5.25
C GLY A 401 -20.13 5.55 3.92
N THR A 402 -20.07 4.36 3.32
CA THR A 402 -20.88 4.03 2.14
C THR A 402 -22.23 3.42 2.53
N VAL A 403 -23.23 3.64 1.70
CA VAL A 403 -24.57 3.02 1.80
C VAL A 403 -24.95 2.30 0.50
N ARG A 404 -24.15 2.46 -0.51
CA ARG A 404 -24.19 1.81 -1.82
C ARG A 404 -22.74 1.74 -2.37
N PRO A 405 -22.46 0.89 -3.36
CA PRO A 405 -21.14 0.82 -3.98
C PRO A 405 -20.72 2.18 -4.54
N MET A 406 -19.53 2.62 -4.23
CA MET A 406 -18.91 3.84 -4.76
C MET A 406 -17.74 3.46 -5.66
N MET A 407 -17.72 4.00 -6.89
CA MET A 407 -16.76 3.62 -7.93
C MET A 407 -16.02 4.84 -8.46
N MET A 408 -14.76 4.65 -8.90
CA MET A 408 -13.94 5.69 -9.50
C MET A 408 -13.37 5.20 -10.83
N ILE A 409 -13.34 6.11 -11.83
CA ILE A 409 -12.57 5.99 -13.07
C ILE A 409 -11.60 7.17 -13.12
N ARG A 410 -10.32 6.89 -13.28
CA ARG A 410 -9.25 7.87 -13.47
C ARG A 410 -8.58 7.63 -14.83
N ARG A 411 -8.66 8.61 -15.75
CA ARG A 411 -8.08 8.49 -17.10
C ARG A 411 -7.59 9.84 -17.60
N GLY A 412 -6.34 9.91 -18.10
CA GLY A 412 -5.72 11.16 -18.50
C GLY A 412 -5.78 12.20 -17.38
N ALA A 413 -6.33 13.38 -17.63
CA ALA A 413 -6.54 14.42 -16.63
C ALA A 413 -7.84 14.23 -15.80
N TRP A 414 -8.73 13.34 -16.21
CA TRP A 414 -10.09 13.26 -15.67
C TRP A 414 -10.21 12.22 -14.56
N LYS A 415 -10.94 12.57 -13.49
CA LYS A 415 -11.38 11.69 -12.42
C LYS A 415 -12.90 11.75 -12.30
N TYR A 416 -13.56 10.61 -12.46
CA TYR A 416 -14.99 10.45 -12.32
C TYR A 416 -15.30 9.56 -11.13
N ILE A 417 -16.24 9.98 -10.27
CA ILE A 417 -16.67 9.24 -9.08
C ILE A 417 -18.19 9.11 -9.14
N THR A 418 -18.71 7.91 -8.91
CA THR A 418 -20.14 7.63 -8.95
C THR A 418 -20.56 6.68 -7.84
N CYS A 419 -21.73 6.94 -7.28
CA CYS A 419 -22.43 6.09 -6.31
C CYS A 419 -23.93 6.28 -6.54
N PRO A 420 -24.77 5.22 -6.60
CA PRO A 420 -26.22 5.37 -6.79
C PRO A 420 -26.94 6.20 -5.73
N ALA A 421 -26.35 6.32 -4.55
CA ALA A 421 -26.92 7.09 -3.43
C ALA A 421 -26.49 8.56 -3.43
N ASP A 422 -25.53 8.97 -4.26
CA ASP A 422 -24.88 10.28 -4.21
C ASP A 422 -24.88 10.96 -5.58
N GLU A 423 -24.75 12.29 -5.57
CA GLU A 423 -24.46 13.04 -6.80
C GLU A 423 -23.07 12.66 -7.32
N PRO A 424 -22.93 12.40 -8.63
CA PRO A 424 -21.65 12.06 -9.21
C PRO A 424 -20.66 13.24 -9.14
N GLN A 425 -19.37 12.93 -9.22
CA GLN A 425 -18.32 13.94 -9.23
C GLN A 425 -17.44 13.76 -10.46
N LEU A 426 -17.03 14.87 -11.06
CA LEU A 426 -16.08 14.91 -12.17
C LEU A 426 -15.07 16.02 -11.93
N PHE A 427 -13.79 15.68 -11.94
CA PHE A 427 -12.68 16.62 -11.79
C PHE A 427 -11.70 16.52 -12.95
N ASN A 428 -11.09 17.65 -13.30
CA ASN A 428 -9.93 17.70 -14.21
C ASN A 428 -8.70 18.05 -13.37
N LEU A 429 -7.88 17.08 -13.05
CA LEU A 429 -6.77 17.26 -12.10
C LEU A 429 -5.58 18.07 -12.65
N ASP A 430 -5.49 18.27 -13.97
CA ASP A 430 -4.51 19.17 -14.56
C ASP A 430 -4.88 20.64 -14.34
N LYS A 431 -6.18 20.95 -14.28
CA LYS A 431 -6.72 22.31 -14.07
C LYS A 431 -7.13 22.57 -12.62
N ASP A 432 -7.57 21.54 -11.93
CA ASP A 432 -8.04 21.60 -10.54
C ASP A 432 -7.43 20.45 -9.71
N PRO A 433 -6.14 20.51 -9.40
CA PRO A 433 -5.45 19.46 -8.63
C PRO A 433 -5.93 19.35 -7.18
N LEU A 434 -6.71 20.30 -6.68
CA LEU A 434 -7.30 20.30 -5.34
C LEU A 434 -8.75 19.83 -5.31
N GLU A 435 -9.32 19.46 -6.45
CA GLU A 435 -10.66 18.88 -6.59
C GLU A 435 -11.76 19.79 -6.01
N LEU A 436 -11.68 21.10 -6.30
CA LEU A 436 -12.59 22.11 -5.74
C LEU A 436 -13.86 22.30 -6.58
N ASP A 437 -13.76 22.12 -7.90
CA ASP A 437 -14.84 22.35 -8.84
C ASP A 437 -15.40 21.04 -9.40
N ASN A 438 -16.53 20.57 -8.83
CA ASN A 438 -17.24 19.42 -9.37
C ASN A 438 -17.91 19.75 -10.71
N LEU A 439 -17.27 19.35 -11.80
CA LEU A 439 -17.73 19.57 -13.16
C LEU A 439 -18.92 18.69 -13.57
N ALA A 440 -19.38 17.75 -12.76
CA ALA A 440 -20.56 16.93 -13.07
C ALA A 440 -21.82 17.77 -13.26
N ARG A 441 -21.84 19.03 -12.76
CA ARG A 441 -22.91 19.99 -13.02
C ARG A 441 -23.15 20.24 -14.51
N VAL A 442 -22.12 20.12 -15.37
CA VAL A 442 -22.26 20.37 -16.83
C VAL A 442 -23.18 19.38 -17.52
N ALA A 443 -23.41 18.20 -16.91
CA ALA A 443 -24.41 17.24 -17.41
C ALA A 443 -25.85 17.77 -17.37
N LYS A 444 -26.12 18.75 -16.49
CA LYS A 444 -27.46 19.31 -16.24
C LYS A 444 -27.72 20.65 -16.95
N VAL A 445 -26.71 21.19 -17.65
CA VAL A 445 -26.80 22.52 -18.30
C VAL A 445 -26.25 22.47 -19.71
N GLU A 446 -26.60 23.49 -20.52
CA GLU A 446 -26.03 23.67 -21.85
C GLU A 446 -24.64 24.29 -21.72
N PRO A 447 -23.57 23.64 -22.25
CA PRO A 447 -22.20 24.15 -22.14
C PRO A 447 -22.02 25.46 -22.88
N GLN A 448 -21.39 26.44 -22.22
CA GLN A 448 -21.14 27.77 -22.77
C GLN A 448 -19.72 27.93 -23.31
N THR A 449 -18.78 27.12 -22.82
CA THR A 449 -17.35 27.18 -23.18
C THR A 449 -16.89 25.88 -23.81
N GLU A 450 -15.73 25.90 -24.49
CA GLU A 450 -15.06 24.70 -25.01
C GLU A 450 -14.77 23.72 -23.89
N TYR A 451 -14.25 24.22 -22.77
CA TYR A 451 -13.92 23.39 -21.61
C TYR A 451 -15.15 22.71 -20.99
N GLU A 452 -16.30 23.39 -20.95
CA GLU A 452 -17.55 22.75 -20.50
C GLU A 452 -18.05 21.69 -21.47
N ARG A 453 -17.80 21.86 -22.80
CA ARG A 453 -18.10 20.80 -23.80
C ARG A 453 -17.21 19.58 -23.60
N GLU A 454 -15.90 19.77 -23.36
CA GLU A 454 -14.97 18.70 -23.05
C GLU A 454 -15.39 17.97 -21.75
N ALA A 455 -15.73 18.71 -20.71
CA ALA A 455 -16.18 18.16 -19.42
C ALA A 455 -17.48 17.36 -19.57
N LYS A 456 -18.45 17.88 -20.36
CA LYS A 456 -19.71 17.18 -20.63
C LYS A 456 -19.48 15.87 -21.39
N ALA A 457 -18.64 15.89 -22.44
CA ALA A 457 -18.30 14.69 -23.19
C ALA A 457 -17.57 13.65 -22.31
N ALA A 458 -16.64 14.11 -21.44
CA ALA A 458 -15.97 13.24 -20.48
C ALA A 458 -16.95 12.62 -19.49
N PHE A 459 -17.87 13.41 -18.92
CA PHE A 459 -18.90 12.95 -18.01
C PHE A 459 -19.79 11.88 -18.63
N GLU A 460 -20.36 12.15 -19.81
CA GLU A 460 -21.23 11.22 -20.54
C GLU A 460 -20.51 9.90 -20.88
N GLY A 461 -19.25 10.00 -21.30
CA GLY A 461 -18.41 8.84 -21.60
C GLY A 461 -18.15 7.97 -20.36
N PHE A 462 -17.75 8.58 -19.24
CA PHE A 462 -17.50 7.85 -18.00
C PHE A 462 -18.78 7.29 -17.37
N GLU A 463 -19.88 8.02 -17.44
CA GLU A 463 -21.17 7.53 -16.94
C GLU A 463 -21.63 6.30 -17.71
N ALA A 464 -21.51 6.31 -19.05
CA ALA A 464 -21.84 5.16 -19.89
C ALA A 464 -20.91 3.95 -19.60
N GLU A 465 -19.60 4.20 -19.44
CA GLU A 465 -18.62 3.16 -19.10
C GLU A 465 -18.89 2.58 -17.71
N ALA A 466 -19.18 3.40 -16.71
CA ALA A 466 -19.49 2.95 -15.36
C ALA A 466 -20.75 2.04 -15.34
N LYS A 467 -21.81 2.44 -16.06
CA LYS A 467 -23.04 1.66 -16.20
C LYS A 467 -22.82 0.33 -16.94
N ALA A 468 -21.88 0.29 -17.89
CA ALA A 468 -21.54 -0.93 -18.62
C ALA A 468 -20.65 -1.87 -17.79
N LYS A 469 -19.76 -1.31 -16.95
CA LYS A 469 -18.81 -2.07 -16.15
C LYS A 469 -19.42 -2.62 -14.87
N TRP A 470 -20.27 -1.85 -14.17
CA TRP A 470 -20.78 -2.18 -12.84
C TRP A 470 -22.31 -2.31 -12.82
N ASP A 471 -22.77 -3.51 -12.48
CA ASP A 471 -24.15 -3.72 -12.08
C ASP A 471 -24.31 -3.38 -10.59
N PHE A 472 -24.65 -2.12 -10.30
CA PHE A 472 -24.73 -1.58 -8.94
C PHE A 472 -25.75 -2.32 -8.07
N ASP A 473 -26.87 -2.78 -8.63
CA ASP A 473 -27.89 -3.51 -7.88
C ASP A 473 -27.40 -4.91 -7.50
N ALA A 474 -26.85 -5.66 -8.47
CA ALA A 474 -26.27 -6.96 -8.20
C ALA A 474 -25.08 -6.90 -7.23
N ILE A 475 -24.22 -5.85 -7.32
CA ILE A 475 -23.13 -5.62 -6.36
C ILE A 475 -23.71 -5.34 -4.97
N THR A 476 -24.73 -4.48 -4.87
CA THR A 476 -25.38 -4.16 -3.60
C THR A 476 -25.92 -5.40 -2.90
N GLU A 477 -26.62 -6.27 -3.65
CA GLU A 477 -27.14 -7.53 -3.10
C GLU A 477 -26.03 -8.45 -2.58
N LYS A 478 -24.94 -8.60 -3.35
CA LYS A 478 -23.78 -9.42 -2.93
C LYS A 478 -23.12 -8.87 -1.66
N VAL A 479 -22.93 -7.56 -1.57
CA VAL A 479 -22.36 -6.91 -0.39
C VAL A 479 -23.23 -7.13 0.82
N LEU A 480 -24.54 -6.89 0.72
CA LEU A 480 -25.50 -7.12 1.81
C LEU A 480 -25.51 -8.59 2.27
N GLN A 481 -25.54 -9.51 1.31
CA GLN A 481 -25.48 -10.94 1.62
C GLN A 481 -24.19 -11.30 2.38
N SER A 482 -23.05 -10.79 1.91
CA SER A 482 -21.76 -11.03 2.55
C SER A 482 -21.70 -10.42 3.97
N GLN A 483 -22.17 -9.17 4.15
CA GLN A 483 -22.22 -8.52 5.47
C GLN A 483 -23.07 -9.31 6.45
N ARG A 484 -24.29 -9.73 6.06
CA ARG A 484 -25.21 -10.53 6.90
C ARG A 484 -24.59 -11.87 7.27
N SER A 485 -23.96 -12.57 6.32
CA SER A 485 -23.30 -13.85 6.57
C SER A 485 -22.14 -13.72 7.54
N ARG A 486 -21.25 -12.75 7.32
CA ARG A 486 -20.08 -12.53 8.18
C ARG A 486 -20.48 -12.08 9.61
N ARG A 487 -21.51 -11.22 9.74
CA ARG A 487 -22.05 -10.83 11.05
C ARG A 487 -22.66 -12.01 11.80
N LEU A 488 -23.40 -12.90 11.11
CA LEU A 488 -23.91 -14.12 11.71
C LEU A 488 -22.79 -15.03 12.25
N VAL A 489 -21.73 -15.21 11.45
CA VAL A 489 -20.55 -15.99 11.85
C VAL A 489 -19.86 -15.34 13.04
N TRP A 490 -19.62 -14.03 13.01
CA TRP A 490 -19.00 -13.29 14.11
C TRP A 490 -19.83 -13.37 15.39
N ASP A 491 -21.15 -13.16 15.29
CA ASP A 491 -22.05 -13.30 16.46
C ASP A 491 -21.97 -14.71 17.09
N ALA A 492 -21.86 -15.76 16.27
CA ALA A 492 -21.68 -17.11 16.76
C ALA A 492 -20.32 -17.31 17.46
N LEU A 493 -19.23 -16.82 16.84
CA LEU A 493 -17.86 -16.95 17.38
C LEU A 493 -17.64 -16.13 18.66
N SER A 494 -18.39 -15.07 18.86
CA SER A 494 -18.35 -14.24 20.08
C SER A 494 -19.05 -14.90 21.29
N LYS A 495 -19.74 -16.04 21.10
CA LYS A 495 -20.38 -16.81 22.16
C LYS A 495 -19.45 -17.89 22.72
N GLY A 496 -19.46 -18.06 24.03
CA GLY A 496 -18.62 -19.07 24.67
C GLY A 496 -17.13 -18.71 24.67
N THR A 497 -16.27 -19.67 24.30
CA THR A 497 -14.81 -19.46 24.23
C THR A 497 -14.43 -19.01 22.85
N PHE A 498 -13.85 -17.81 22.75
CA PHE A 498 -13.31 -17.30 21.48
C PHE A 498 -12.11 -18.14 21.03
N THR A 499 -12.09 -18.50 19.75
CA THR A 499 -10.96 -19.19 19.11
C THR A 499 -10.34 -18.28 18.06
N SER A 500 -9.06 -17.97 18.20
CA SER A 500 -8.32 -17.16 17.23
C SER A 500 -8.17 -17.89 15.90
N TRP A 501 -8.30 -17.13 14.80
CA TRP A 501 -8.00 -17.59 13.44
C TRP A 501 -6.65 -17.06 12.94
N ASP A 502 -5.93 -16.28 13.77
CA ASP A 502 -4.70 -15.65 13.37
C ASP A 502 -3.59 -16.68 13.09
N HIS A 503 -2.80 -16.39 12.06
CA HIS A 503 -1.58 -17.11 11.79
C HIS A 503 -0.54 -16.84 12.87
N ASN A 504 0.08 -17.91 13.38
CA ASN A 504 1.21 -17.83 14.29
C ASN A 504 2.42 -18.46 13.60
N PRO A 505 3.51 -17.68 13.34
CA PRO A 505 4.73 -18.22 12.76
C PRO A 505 5.32 -19.32 13.64
N GLU A 506 5.82 -20.39 13.01
CA GLU A 506 6.56 -21.42 13.71
C GLU A 506 7.90 -20.85 14.21
N ASP A 507 8.23 -21.16 15.47
CA ASP A 507 9.46 -20.74 16.13
C ASP A 507 10.28 -21.95 16.59
N ASP A 508 10.98 -22.61 15.66
CA ASP A 508 11.86 -23.73 15.98
C ASP A 508 13.26 -23.22 16.33
N GLY A 509 13.59 -23.20 17.63
CA GLY A 509 14.90 -22.77 18.14
C GLY A 509 16.07 -23.59 17.62
N ARG A 510 15.83 -24.83 17.13
CA ARG A 510 16.87 -25.68 16.55
C ARG A 510 17.39 -25.16 15.21
N LEU A 511 16.59 -24.36 14.50
CA LEU A 511 16.93 -23.75 13.23
C LEU A 511 17.56 -22.36 13.39
N LYS A 512 17.59 -21.83 14.61
CA LYS A 512 18.11 -20.49 14.90
C LYS A 512 19.58 -20.53 15.32
N TYR A 513 20.34 -19.54 14.91
CA TYR A 513 21.74 -19.35 15.28
C TYR A 513 21.92 -19.01 16.76
N ILE A 514 20.90 -18.50 17.46
CA ILE A 514 20.98 -18.09 18.88
C ILE A 514 20.72 -19.23 19.84
N ARG A 515 19.86 -20.19 19.49
CA ARG A 515 19.41 -21.30 20.38
C ARG A 515 19.52 -22.66 19.72
N SER A 516 20.39 -22.78 18.75
CA SER A 516 20.66 -24.06 18.12
C SER A 516 21.38 -25.02 19.10
N ASN A 517 21.10 -26.30 19.00
CA ASN A 517 21.78 -27.34 19.78
C ASN A 517 22.99 -27.95 19.03
N ILE A 518 23.49 -27.29 18.00
CA ILE A 518 24.77 -27.66 17.34
C ILE A 518 25.97 -27.17 18.17
N PRO A 519 27.17 -27.72 17.96
CA PRO A 519 28.39 -27.25 18.62
C PRO A 519 28.58 -25.74 18.42
N LEU A 520 29.08 -25.04 19.44
CA LEU A 520 29.17 -23.56 19.44
C LEU A 520 30.04 -23.03 18.28
N ASP A 521 31.19 -23.65 18.02
CA ASP A 521 32.09 -23.24 16.92
C ASP A 521 31.40 -23.39 15.54
N ASP A 522 30.57 -24.42 15.38
CA ASP A 522 29.78 -24.61 14.15
C ASP A 522 28.67 -23.60 14.02
N LEU A 523 28.03 -23.26 15.13
CA LEU A 523 27.01 -22.21 15.19
C LEU A 523 27.61 -20.86 14.78
N GLU A 524 28.72 -20.47 15.40
CA GLU A 524 29.37 -19.18 15.14
C GLU A 524 29.86 -19.08 13.69
N ARG A 525 30.45 -20.15 13.16
CA ARG A 525 30.92 -20.24 11.76
C ARG A 525 29.75 -20.09 10.76
N ARG A 526 28.61 -20.73 11.03
CA ARG A 526 27.41 -20.64 10.17
C ARG A 526 26.74 -19.28 10.21
N ALA A 527 26.75 -18.64 11.37
CA ALA A 527 26.09 -17.34 11.56
C ALA A 527 26.92 -16.18 10.97
N ARG A 528 28.26 -16.33 10.91
CA ARG A 528 29.14 -15.27 10.41
C ARG A 528 28.98 -15.08 8.89
N TYR A 529 28.89 -13.83 8.46
CA TYR A 529 28.97 -13.43 7.06
C TYR A 529 29.88 -12.19 6.92
N PRO A 530 30.80 -12.11 5.94
CA PRO A 530 31.17 -13.20 5.01
C PRO A 530 31.79 -14.41 5.73
N PHE A 531 31.70 -15.60 5.06
CA PHE A 531 32.26 -16.81 5.60
C PHE A 531 33.81 -16.76 5.61
N VAL A 532 34.40 -17.38 6.61
CA VAL A 532 35.87 -17.50 6.71
C VAL A 532 36.30 -18.94 6.93
N ASP A 533 37.52 -19.26 6.52
CA ASP A 533 38.17 -20.53 6.85
C ASP A 533 38.67 -20.56 8.31
N SER A 534 39.32 -21.69 8.69
CA SER A 534 39.88 -21.85 10.02
C SER A 534 41.05 -20.90 10.34
N GLN A 535 41.57 -20.18 9.35
CA GLN A 535 42.62 -19.17 9.48
C GLN A 535 42.09 -17.75 9.45
N GLY A 536 40.76 -17.57 9.27
CA GLY A 536 40.11 -16.27 9.23
C GLY A 536 40.12 -15.59 7.86
N TYR A 537 40.53 -16.26 6.79
CA TYR A 537 40.45 -15.72 5.43
C TYR A 537 39.06 -15.92 4.84
N GLU A 538 38.56 -14.88 4.20
CA GLU A 538 37.27 -14.92 3.52
C GLU A 538 37.23 -16.01 2.44
N ILE A 539 36.15 -16.80 2.43
CA ILE A 539 35.90 -17.86 1.44
C ILE A 539 34.65 -17.57 0.65
N SER A 540 34.77 -17.62 -0.68
CA SER A 540 33.67 -17.38 -1.62
C SER A 540 32.67 -18.55 -1.75
N LYS A 541 32.87 -19.65 -1.03
CA LYS A 541 32.01 -20.84 -1.07
C LYS A 541 31.58 -21.25 0.32
N THR A 542 30.28 -21.40 0.48
CA THR A 542 29.66 -22.02 1.65
C THR A 542 30.26 -23.40 1.90
N VAL A 543 30.62 -23.68 3.13
CA VAL A 543 30.90 -25.06 3.58
C VAL A 543 29.56 -25.80 3.45
N ASN A 544 29.54 -26.85 2.63
CA ASN A 544 28.41 -27.77 2.52
C ASN A 544 28.03 -28.25 3.91
N THR A 545 26.95 -27.71 4.45
CA THR A 545 26.34 -28.24 5.66
C THR A 545 25.32 -29.27 5.22
N THR A 546 25.70 -30.51 5.16
CA THR A 546 24.73 -31.62 5.14
C THR A 546 23.78 -31.41 6.32
N ARG A 547 22.51 -31.17 5.99
CA ARG A 547 21.42 -31.27 6.98
C ARG A 547 21.43 -32.71 7.48
N GLY A 548 21.91 -32.94 8.70
CA GLY A 548 21.70 -34.18 9.43
C GLY A 548 20.35 -34.20 10.08
#